data_6754de097509b31da73e3fdb47829ad9
#
_entry.id   6754de097509b31da73e3fdb47829ad9
#
_cell.length_a   1.000
_cell.length_b   1.000
_cell.length_c   1.000
_cell.angle_alpha   90.00
_cell.angle_beta   90.00
_cell.angle_gamma   90.00
#
_symmetry.space_group_name_H-M   'P 1'
#
loop_
_entity.id
_entity.type
_entity.pdbx_description
1 polymer ?
#
loop_
_entity_poly.entity_id
_entity_poly.type
_entity_poly.pdbx_seq_one_letter_code
_entity_poly.pdbx_strand_id
1 'polypeptide(L)'
;MPKAGKIQIIRYAPPPPELPIYGRVDPADTSFIGRTNYVAALEEKKFIFGMKRHDRRRHLYIIGKSGVGKSKLLELLIRQDIAYGHGLCLMDPHGDVIEAVLDFIPENRIEDVCYINPPDMEFPASFNPLANVDPGFKHQLTQGLIEVMEKQFGANWTPRLEHVFRFTCLALLDYPH
;
A
#
# COMPACT_ATOMS: atom_id res chain seq x y z
N MET A 1 17.09 -25.29 44.30
CA MET A 1 15.97 -24.77 43.51
C MET A 1 16.03 -25.38 42.13
N PRO A 2 15.01 -26.11 41.68
CA PRO A 2 15.00 -26.67 40.32
C PRO A 2 14.89 -25.55 39.32
N LYS A 3 15.76 -25.56 38.29
CA LYS A 3 15.70 -24.66 37.16
C LYS A 3 14.35 -24.89 36.44
N ALA A 4 13.54 -23.85 36.34
CA ALA A 4 12.32 -23.89 35.57
C ALA A 4 12.66 -24.31 34.12
N GLY A 5 12.26 -25.53 33.76
CA GLY A 5 12.41 -26.04 32.42
C GLY A 5 11.62 -25.15 31.44
N LYS A 6 12.27 -24.69 30.39
CA LYS A 6 11.57 -24.05 29.28
C LYS A 6 10.50 -25.02 28.79
N ILE A 7 9.23 -24.70 28.98
CA ILE A 7 8.13 -25.43 28.37
C ILE A 7 8.24 -25.20 26.84
N GLN A 8 8.80 -26.17 26.15
CA GLN A 8 8.77 -26.19 24.69
C GLN A 8 7.38 -26.70 24.25
N ILE A 9 6.52 -25.77 23.87
CA ILE A 9 5.24 -26.14 23.21
C ILE A 9 5.59 -26.55 21.80
N ILE A 10 5.79 -27.82 21.55
CA ILE A 10 5.96 -28.39 20.23
C ILE A 10 4.54 -28.59 19.66
N ARG A 11 4.11 -27.70 18.79
CA ARG A 11 2.85 -27.88 18.06
C ARG A 11 3.15 -28.56 16.72
N TYR A 12 2.87 -29.85 16.66
CA TYR A 12 2.89 -30.61 15.41
C TYR A 12 1.46 -30.57 14.82
N ALA A 13 1.16 -29.53 14.05
CA ALA A 13 -0.03 -29.50 13.24
C ALA A 13 0.39 -29.33 11.77
N PRO A 14 -0.19 -30.13 10.86
CA PRO A 14 0.02 -29.86 9.43
C PRO A 14 -0.53 -28.48 9.11
N PRO A 15 0.07 -27.75 8.14
CA PRO A 15 -0.49 -26.49 7.70
C PRO A 15 -1.92 -26.72 7.19
N PRO A 16 -2.84 -25.76 7.39
CA PRO A 16 -4.17 -25.85 6.80
C PRO A 16 -4.08 -26.15 5.30
N PRO A 17 -4.95 -27.01 4.74
CA PRO A 17 -4.88 -27.40 3.33
C PRO A 17 -4.95 -26.23 2.35
N GLU A 18 -5.62 -25.14 2.76
CA GLU A 18 -5.84 -23.95 1.96
C GLU A 18 -4.71 -22.90 2.11
N LEU A 19 -3.74 -23.14 3.02
CA LEU A 19 -2.65 -22.20 3.25
C LEU A 19 -1.75 -22.15 2.00
N PRO A 20 -1.57 -20.97 1.38
CA PRO A 20 -0.66 -20.81 0.26
C PRO A 20 0.79 -21.04 0.71
N ILE A 21 1.41 -22.13 0.24
CA ILE A 21 2.77 -22.53 0.60
C ILE A 21 3.67 -22.34 -0.61
N TYR A 22 4.84 -21.74 -0.40
CA TYR A 22 5.87 -21.59 -1.43
C TYR A 22 6.24 -22.96 -2.04
N GLY A 23 6.30 -23.00 -3.37
CA GLY A 23 6.54 -24.23 -4.14
C GLY A 23 5.28 -25.06 -4.41
N ARG A 24 4.10 -24.67 -3.86
CA ARG A 24 2.80 -25.32 -4.12
C ARG A 24 1.78 -24.40 -4.78
N VAL A 25 2.08 -23.10 -4.85
CA VAL A 25 1.24 -22.05 -5.42
C VAL A 25 2.04 -21.18 -6.36
N ASP A 26 1.37 -20.47 -7.26
CA ASP A 26 2.02 -19.48 -8.12
C ASP A 26 2.50 -18.29 -7.28
N PRO A 27 3.81 -17.98 -7.30
CA PRO A 27 4.34 -16.83 -6.58
C PRO A 27 3.80 -15.49 -7.08
N ALA A 28 3.40 -15.38 -8.36
CA ALA A 28 2.82 -14.15 -8.89
C ALA A 28 1.45 -13.85 -8.27
N ASP A 29 0.69 -14.89 -7.91
CA ASP A 29 -0.63 -14.76 -7.28
C ASP A 29 -0.60 -14.80 -5.76
N THR A 30 0.58 -14.90 -5.14
CA THR A 30 0.72 -15.08 -3.71
C THR A 30 1.73 -14.12 -3.12
N SER A 31 1.35 -13.41 -2.05
CA SER A 31 2.27 -12.59 -1.27
C SER A 31 2.73 -13.37 -0.06
N PHE A 32 4.02 -13.72 0.00
CA PHE A 32 4.61 -14.47 1.09
C PHE A 32 4.91 -13.55 2.27
N ILE A 33 4.46 -13.94 3.47
CA ILE A 33 4.48 -13.09 4.67
C ILE A 33 5.30 -13.67 5.81
N GLY A 34 5.63 -14.95 5.76
CA GLY A 34 6.36 -15.54 6.86
C GLY A 34 6.72 -17.00 6.66
N ARG A 35 7.33 -17.54 7.70
CA ARG A 35 7.70 -18.94 7.80
C ARG A 35 7.04 -19.55 9.04
N THR A 36 6.54 -20.78 8.92
CA THR A 36 5.98 -21.47 10.06
C THR A 36 7.01 -21.63 11.19
N ASN A 37 6.57 -21.47 12.40
CA ASN A 37 7.41 -21.67 13.60
C ASN A 37 7.33 -23.12 14.14
N TYR A 38 6.50 -23.95 13.56
CA TYR A 38 6.37 -25.37 13.85
C TYR A 38 6.92 -26.21 12.70
N VAL A 39 7.29 -27.44 13.00
CA VAL A 39 7.82 -28.41 12.06
C VAL A 39 6.72 -29.43 11.80
N ALA A 40 6.42 -29.73 10.53
CA ALA A 40 5.50 -30.81 10.23
C ALA A 40 6.11 -32.17 10.63
N ALA A 41 5.34 -33.01 11.27
CA ALA A 41 5.73 -34.14 12.11
C ALA A 41 6.73 -35.17 11.53
N LEU A 42 7.06 -35.12 10.25
CA LEU A 42 7.97 -36.08 9.61
C LEU A 42 9.10 -35.46 8.79
N GLU A 43 9.14 -34.15 8.58
CA GLU A 43 10.08 -33.58 7.61
C GLU A 43 11.02 -32.49 8.15
N GLU A 44 10.95 -32.11 9.40
CA GLU A 44 11.70 -30.97 9.98
C GLU A 44 11.68 -29.68 9.12
N LYS A 45 10.78 -29.58 8.15
CA LYS A 45 10.69 -28.46 7.23
C LYS A 45 9.75 -27.40 7.75
N LYS A 46 10.27 -26.18 7.82
CA LYS A 46 9.46 -24.99 7.99
C LYS A 46 8.96 -24.52 6.64
N PHE A 47 7.66 -24.29 6.54
CA PHE A 47 7.05 -23.82 5.30
C PHE A 47 7.04 -22.29 5.24
N ILE A 48 7.40 -21.74 4.09
CA ILE A 48 7.13 -20.34 3.77
C ILE A 48 5.68 -20.27 3.32
N PHE A 49 4.89 -19.39 3.92
CA PHE A 49 3.49 -19.24 3.63
C PHE A 49 3.13 -17.78 3.34
N GLY A 50 2.00 -17.59 2.67
CA GLY A 50 1.52 -16.30 2.26
C GLY A 50 0.00 -16.16 2.29
N MET A 51 -0.47 -15.13 1.64
CA MET A 51 -1.87 -14.90 1.35
C MET A 51 -2.04 -14.73 -0.16
N LYS A 52 -3.17 -15.17 -0.68
CA LYS A 52 -3.50 -14.97 -2.10
C LYS A 52 -3.65 -13.47 -2.39
N ARG A 53 -3.19 -13.05 -3.54
CA ARG A 53 -3.26 -11.64 -3.95
C ARG A 53 -4.68 -11.07 -3.93
N HIS A 54 -5.66 -11.83 -4.40
CA HIS A 54 -7.04 -11.37 -4.40
C HIS A 54 -7.60 -11.14 -2.99
N ASP A 55 -7.08 -11.85 -1.95
CA ASP A 55 -7.50 -11.65 -0.57
C ASP A 55 -6.99 -10.32 0.00
N ARG A 56 -5.87 -9.80 -0.52
CA ARG A 56 -5.36 -8.47 -0.16
C ARG A 56 -6.29 -7.32 -0.55
N ARG A 57 -7.19 -7.53 -1.52
CA ARG A 57 -8.22 -6.54 -1.88
C ARG A 57 -9.24 -6.28 -0.78
N ARG A 58 -9.30 -7.17 0.24
CA ARG A 58 -10.15 -7.01 1.43
C ARG A 58 -9.48 -6.23 2.54
N HIS A 59 -8.38 -5.57 2.22
CA HIS A 59 -7.50 -4.82 3.13
C HIS A 59 -6.68 -5.72 4.05
N LEU A 60 -5.53 -5.20 4.47
CA LEU A 60 -4.64 -5.81 5.45
C LEU A 60 -4.35 -4.76 6.53
N TYR A 61 -4.62 -5.10 7.77
CA TYR A 61 -4.32 -4.25 8.90
C TYR A 61 -3.21 -4.87 9.74
N ILE A 62 -2.09 -4.14 9.90
CA ILE A 62 -0.90 -4.62 10.61
C ILE A 62 -0.75 -3.85 11.90
N ILE A 63 -0.86 -4.55 13.02
CA ILE A 63 -0.75 -3.98 14.37
C ILE A 63 0.51 -4.53 15.06
N GLY A 64 1.22 -3.64 15.74
CA GLY A 64 2.37 -4.02 16.54
C GLY A 64 3.03 -2.81 17.19
N LYS A 65 3.82 -3.05 18.23
CA LYS A 65 4.64 -2.01 18.86
C LYS A 65 5.68 -1.47 17.89
N SER A 66 6.27 -0.32 18.21
CA SER A 66 7.43 0.18 17.46
C SER A 66 8.58 -0.83 17.49
N GLY A 67 9.32 -0.95 16.40
CA GLY A 67 10.48 -1.84 16.28
C GLY A 67 10.19 -3.33 16.03
N VAL A 68 8.92 -3.79 16.00
CA VAL A 68 8.58 -5.22 15.77
C VAL A 68 8.58 -5.65 14.30
N GLY A 69 8.92 -4.77 13.37
CA GLY A 69 9.08 -5.12 11.97
C GLY A 69 7.87 -4.85 11.06
N LYS A 70 6.89 -4.02 11.47
CA LYS A 70 5.74 -3.67 10.61
C LYS A 70 6.16 -3.11 9.26
N SER A 71 7.07 -2.12 9.26
CA SER A 71 7.60 -1.50 8.04
C SER A 71 8.37 -2.50 7.19
N LYS A 72 9.11 -3.44 7.81
CA LYS A 72 9.80 -4.50 7.06
C LYS A 72 8.86 -5.51 6.43
N LEU A 73 7.70 -5.75 7.03
CA LEU A 73 6.66 -6.56 6.40
C LEU A 73 6.04 -5.84 5.20
N LEU A 74 5.76 -4.53 5.32
CA LEU A 74 5.27 -3.73 4.19
C LEU A 74 6.29 -3.70 3.06
N GLU A 75 7.56 -3.43 3.36
CA GLU A 75 8.66 -3.47 2.41
C GLU A 75 8.74 -4.82 1.69
N LEU A 76 8.63 -5.94 2.43
CA LEU A 76 8.62 -7.28 1.85
C LEU A 76 7.47 -7.49 0.86
N LEU A 77 6.27 -7.03 1.19
CA LEU A 77 5.10 -7.13 0.32
C LEU A 77 5.26 -6.29 -0.95
N ILE A 78 5.74 -5.06 -0.80
CA ILE A 78 5.99 -4.12 -1.92
C ILE A 78 7.05 -4.68 -2.87
N ARG A 79 8.16 -5.20 -2.35
CA ARG A 79 9.21 -5.81 -3.17
C ARG A 79 8.71 -6.99 -3.99
N GLN A 80 7.83 -7.81 -3.43
CA GLN A 80 7.20 -8.89 -4.18
C GLN A 80 6.29 -8.34 -5.29
N ASP A 81 5.49 -7.31 -4.99
CA ASP A 81 4.64 -6.68 -5.99
C ASP A 81 5.46 -6.10 -7.16
N ILE A 82 6.58 -5.43 -6.85
CA ILE A 82 7.50 -4.90 -7.87
C ILE A 82 8.11 -6.03 -8.70
N ALA A 83 8.61 -7.09 -8.05
CA ALA A 83 9.29 -8.21 -8.71
C ALA A 83 8.38 -8.99 -9.66
N TYR A 84 7.09 -9.07 -9.36
CA TYR A 84 6.09 -9.74 -10.20
C TYR A 84 5.34 -8.79 -11.16
N GLY A 85 5.81 -7.56 -11.32
CA GLY A 85 5.25 -6.63 -12.30
C GLY A 85 3.92 -6.01 -11.92
N HIS A 86 3.56 -6.04 -10.65
CA HIS A 86 2.29 -5.48 -10.19
C HIS A 86 2.41 -3.98 -9.92
N GLY A 87 1.31 -3.25 -10.19
CA GLY A 87 1.18 -1.84 -9.81
C GLY A 87 0.89 -1.70 -8.32
N LEU A 88 1.42 -0.65 -7.71
CA LEU A 88 1.19 -0.30 -6.31
C LEU A 88 1.22 1.21 -6.10
N CYS A 89 0.64 1.66 -5.00
CA CYS A 89 0.80 3.02 -4.50
C CYS A 89 1.27 2.93 -3.05
N LEU A 90 2.38 3.58 -2.73
CA LEU A 90 2.94 3.68 -1.39
C LEU A 90 2.80 5.11 -0.89
N MET A 91 2.15 5.29 0.25
CA MET A 91 2.12 6.55 0.99
C MET A 91 2.84 6.35 2.32
N ASP A 92 3.98 7.00 2.48
CA ASP A 92 4.81 6.92 3.68
C ASP A 92 5.07 8.32 4.24
N PRO A 93 4.43 8.67 5.36
CA PRO A 93 4.61 9.98 5.98
C PRO A 93 6.03 10.25 6.49
N HIS A 94 6.82 9.20 6.70
CA HIS A 94 8.18 9.28 7.23
C HIS A 94 9.27 9.20 6.14
N GLY A 95 8.96 8.55 5.01
CA GLY A 95 9.87 8.41 3.88
C GLY A 95 10.78 7.16 3.93
N ASP A 96 11.02 6.60 5.11
CA ASP A 96 11.99 5.50 5.30
C ASP A 96 11.71 4.26 4.44
N VAL A 97 10.42 3.90 4.27
CA VAL A 97 10.02 2.74 3.46
C VAL A 97 10.14 3.05 1.98
N ILE A 98 9.82 4.28 1.57
CA ILE A 98 9.95 4.71 0.17
C ILE A 98 11.41 4.64 -0.25
N GLU A 99 12.34 5.22 0.52
CA GLU A 99 13.77 5.18 0.22
C GLU A 99 14.27 3.74 0.07
N ALA A 100 13.92 2.87 1.03
CA ALA A 100 14.29 1.45 0.98
C ALA A 100 13.70 0.70 -0.21
N VAL A 101 12.57 1.13 -0.74
CA VAL A 101 11.90 0.49 -1.89
C VAL A 101 12.48 0.97 -3.22
N LEU A 102 12.85 2.24 -3.33
CA LEU A 102 13.44 2.81 -4.56
C LEU A 102 14.68 2.03 -5.01
N ASP A 103 15.51 1.56 -4.08
CA ASP A 103 16.70 0.75 -4.35
C ASP A 103 16.38 -0.63 -5.00
N PHE A 104 15.12 -1.06 -4.96
CA PHE A 104 14.67 -2.36 -5.50
C PHE A 104 13.91 -2.26 -6.81
N ILE A 105 13.79 -1.07 -7.36
CA ILE A 105 13.11 -0.90 -8.64
C ILE A 105 14.04 -1.39 -9.75
N PRO A 106 13.63 -2.40 -10.54
CA PRO A 106 14.46 -2.88 -11.64
C PRO A 106 14.53 -1.83 -12.76
N GLU A 107 15.65 -1.80 -13.47
CA GLU A 107 15.94 -0.80 -14.52
C GLU A 107 14.82 -0.68 -15.56
N ASN A 108 14.22 -1.81 -15.96
CA ASN A 108 13.13 -1.83 -16.94
C ASN A 108 11.79 -1.27 -16.43
N ARG A 109 11.73 -0.87 -15.17
CA ARG A 109 10.53 -0.28 -14.54
C ARG A 109 10.76 1.11 -13.96
N ILE A 110 11.93 1.69 -14.13
CA ILE A 110 12.23 3.04 -13.61
C ILE A 110 11.26 4.07 -14.19
N GLU A 111 10.92 3.96 -15.48
CA GLU A 111 9.99 4.87 -16.15
C GLU A 111 8.53 4.72 -15.67
N ASP A 112 8.20 3.60 -15.01
CA ASP A 112 6.86 3.37 -14.43
C ASP A 112 6.70 4.08 -13.06
N VAL A 113 7.77 4.64 -12.50
CA VAL A 113 7.78 5.20 -11.14
C VAL A 113 7.37 6.66 -11.15
N CYS A 114 6.31 6.95 -10.42
CA CYS A 114 5.94 8.32 -10.08
C CYS A 114 6.30 8.57 -8.62
N TYR A 115 7.41 9.29 -8.41
CA TYR A 115 7.88 9.67 -7.08
C TYR A 115 7.46 11.10 -6.75
N ILE A 116 6.66 11.26 -5.71
CA ILE A 116 6.19 12.56 -5.24
C ILE A 116 6.77 12.80 -3.86
N ASN A 117 7.68 13.77 -3.75
CA ASN A 117 8.28 14.21 -2.50
C ASN A 117 7.91 15.68 -2.24
N PRO A 118 6.85 15.96 -1.45
CA PRO A 118 6.39 17.33 -1.22
C PRO A 118 7.44 18.29 -0.62
N PRO A 119 8.37 17.84 0.26
CA PRO A 119 9.45 18.66 0.77
C PRO A 119 10.55 19.00 -0.25
N ASP A 120 10.58 18.35 -1.41
CA ASP A 120 11.61 18.55 -2.41
C ASP A 120 11.45 19.92 -3.09
N MET A 121 12.39 20.83 -2.82
CA MET A 121 12.39 22.17 -3.38
C MET A 121 13.16 22.26 -4.70
N GLU A 122 13.98 21.27 -5.00
CA GLU A 122 14.75 21.22 -6.24
C GLU A 122 13.92 20.65 -7.40
N PHE A 123 13.14 19.62 -7.11
CA PHE A 123 12.23 18.97 -8.07
C PHE A 123 10.78 18.92 -7.54
N PRO A 124 10.11 20.08 -7.42
CA PRO A 124 8.76 20.13 -6.86
C PRO A 124 7.78 19.39 -7.77
N ALA A 125 7.05 18.43 -7.21
CA ALA A 125 5.98 17.77 -7.92
C ALA A 125 4.83 18.75 -8.14
N SER A 126 4.48 19.02 -9.38
CA SER A 126 3.28 19.78 -9.74
C SER A 126 2.10 18.85 -9.98
N PHE A 127 0.98 19.16 -9.37
CA PHE A 127 -0.26 18.44 -9.58
C PHE A 127 -1.38 19.43 -9.90
N ASN A 128 -1.91 19.35 -11.12
CA ASN A 128 -3.10 20.11 -11.49
C ASN A 128 -4.31 19.17 -11.54
N PRO A 129 -5.19 19.21 -10.52
CA PRO A 129 -6.37 18.34 -10.48
C PRO A 129 -7.38 18.61 -11.62
N LEU A 130 -7.28 19.75 -12.29
CA LEU A 130 -8.20 20.14 -13.37
C LEU A 130 -7.65 19.78 -14.77
N ALA A 131 -6.41 19.29 -14.86
CA ALA A 131 -5.82 18.94 -16.15
C ALA A 131 -6.26 17.54 -16.62
N ASN A 132 -6.47 17.39 -17.93
CA ASN A 132 -6.73 16.10 -18.60
C ASN A 132 -7.91 15.30 -18.01
N VAL A 133 -8.97 15.98 -17.62
CA VAL A 133 -10.17 15.35 -17.04
C VAL A 133 -11.12 14.94 -18.15
N ASP A 134 -11.51 13.66 -18.16
CA ASP A 134 -12.57 13.18 -19.07
C ASP A 134 -13.87 13.94 -18.78
N PRO A 135 -14.57 14.46 -19.84
CA PRO A 135 -15.81 15.20 -19.70
C PRO A 135 -16.89 14.51 -18.84
N GLY A 136 -16.93 13.18 -18.84
CA GLY A 136 -17.85 12.39 -18.02
C GLY A 136 -17.61 12.48 -16.53
N PHE A 137 -16.40 12.84 -16.09
CA PHE A 137 -16.03 12.91 -14.68
C PHE A 137 -15.96 14.33 -14.08
N LYS A 138 -16.23 15.37 -14.86
CA LYS A 138 -16.14 16.78 -14.41
C LYS A 138 -16.90 17.05 -13.12
N HIS A 139 -18.15 16.61 -13.04
CA HIS A 139 -18.98 16.82 -11.85
C HIS A 139 -18.47 16.04 -10.64
N GLN A 140 -18.03 14.81 -10.84
CA GLN A 140 -17.48 13.97 -9.77
C GLN A 140 -16.19 14.56 -9.22
N LEU A 141 -15.28 15.00 -10.10
CA LEU A 141 -14.05 15.68 -9.70
C LEU A 141 -14.34 16.95 -8.92
N THR A 142 -15.23 17.79 -9.44
CA THR A 142 -15.63 19.05 -8.78
C THR A 142 -16.19 18.79 -7.39
N GLN A 143 -17.04 17.76 -7.24
CA GLN A 143 -17.57 17.37 -5.95
C GLN A 143 -16.47 16.89 -4.98
N GLY A 144 -15.51 16.08 -5.45
CA GLY A 144 -14.38 15.64 -4.65
C GLY A 144 -13.51 16.81 -4.18
N LEU A 145 -13.25 17.79 -5.05
CA LEU A 145 -12.51 19.02 -4.67
C LEU A 145 -13.27 19.83 -3.61
N ILE A 146 -14.59 19.95 -3.71
CA ILE A 146 -15.43 20.62 -2.71
C ILE A 146 -15.28 19.92 -1.36
N GLU A 147 -15.37 18.59 -1.32
CA GLU A 147 -15.24 17.83 -0.07
C GLU A 147 -13.88 18.01 0.60
N VAL A 148 -12.80 18.10 -0.19
CA VAL A 148 -11.47 18.41 0.31
C VAL A 148 -11.42 19.80 0.92
N MET A 149 -11.97 20.82 0.22
CA MET A 149 -11.98 22.19 0.68
C MET A 149 -12.87 22.36 1.94
N GLU A 150 -14.02 21.71 1.97
CA GLU A 150 -14.90 21.72 3.15
C GLU A 150 -14.19 21.15 4.39
N LYS A 151 -13.48 20.03 4.25
CA LYS A 151 -12.69 19.45 5.33
C LYS A 151 -11.54 20.38 5.79
N GLN A 152 -10.91 21.08 4.84
CA GLN A 152 -9.78 21.97 5.13
C GLN A 152 -10.22 23.26 5.80
N PHE A 153 -11.30 23.87 5.35
CA PHE A 153 -11.78 25.17 5.82
C PHE A 153 -12.84 25.09 6.94
N GLY A 154 -13.47 23.93 7.11
CA GLY A 154 -14.45 23.68 8.18
C GLY A 154 -15.55 24.74 8.23
N ALA A 155 -15.71 25.38 9.39
CA ALA A 155 -16.76 26.41 9.59
C ALA A 155 -16.63 27.65 8.68
N ASN A 156 -15.47 27.87 8.08
CA ASN A 156 -15.25 28.97 7.12
C ASN A 156 -15.73 28.63 5.71
N TRP A 157 -16.07 27.37 5.45
CA TRP A 157 -16.65 26.93 4.18
C TRP A 157 -18.14 27.20 4.18
N THR A 158 -18.54 28.27 3.52
CA THR A 158 -19.94 28.72 3.47
C THR A 158 -20.62 28.24 2.17
N PRO A 159 -21.98 28.10 2.16
CA PRO A 159 -22.71 27.73 0.94
C PRO A 159 -22.46 28.67 -0.23
N ARG A 160 -22.21 29.95 0.05
CA ARG A 160 -21.88 30.93 -1.01
C ARG A 160 -20.50 30.67 -1.59
N LEU A 161 -19.53 30.34 -0.75
CA LEU A 161 -18.18 30.00 -1.21
C LEU A 161 -18.20 28.71 -2.03
N GLU A 162 -18.90 27.69 -1.58
CA GLU A 162 -19.09 26.44 -2.30
C GLU A 162 -19.71 26.68 -3.68
N HIS A 163 -20.76 27.48 -3.76
CA HIS A 163 -21.41 27.82 -5.03
C HIS A 163 -20.43 28.43 -6.04
N VAL A 164 -19.69 29.46 -5.61
CA VAL A 164 -18.67 30.12 -6.45
C VAL A 164 -17.60 29.14 -6.87
N PHE A 165 -17.04 28.37 -5.94
CA PHE A 165 -15.99 27.39 -6.20
C PHE A 165 -16.44 26.32 -7.21
N ARG A 166 -17.65 25.77 -7.01
CA ARG A 166 -18.25 24.77 -7.91
C ARG A 166 -18.30 25.24 -9.35
N PHE A 167 -18.89 26.41 -9.58
CA PHE A 167 -19.05 26.92 -10.92
C PHE A 167 -17.72 27.38 -11.55
N THR A 168 -16.79 27.87 -10.75
CA THR A 168 -15.44 28.20 -11.21
C THR A 168 -14.72 26.93 -11.68
N CYS A 169 -14.74 25.84 -10.89
CA CYS A 169 -14.12 24.57 -11.29
C CYS A 169 -14.75 24.05 -12.60
N LEU A 170 -16.07 24.04 -12.70
CA LEU A 170 -16.74 23.57 -13.92
C LEU A 170 -16.38 24.42 -15.13
N ALA A 171 -16.34 25.76 -15.00
CA ALA A 171 -15.94 26.65 -16.07
C ALA A 171 -14.49 26.42 -16.53
N LEU A 172 -13.57 26.19 -15.59
CA LEU A 172 -12.18 25.85 -15.91
C LEU A 172 -12.04 24.49 -16.58
N LEU A 173 -12.87 23.51 -16.19
CA LEU A 173 -12.89 22.18 -16.82
C LEU A 173 -13.53 22.19 -18.22
N ASP A 174 -14.31 23.19 -18.54
CA ASP A 174 -14.89 23.38 -19.86
C ASP A 174 -14.01 24.20 -20.81
N TYR A 175 -13.00 24.87 -20.27
CA TYR A 175 -12.08 25.65 -21.07
C TYR A 175 -11.13 24.72 -21.85
N PRO A 176 -11.04 24.84 -23.18
CA PRO A 176 -10.10 24.03 -23.96
C PRO A 176 -8.66 24.46 -23.65
N HIS A 177 -7.85 23.49 -23.25
CA HIS A 177 -6.42 23.65 -23.00
C HIS A 177 -5.63 23.46 -24.27
#